data_92b58e577172b426d9f69fc40332aada
#
_entry.id   92b58e577172b426d9f69fc40332aada
#
_cell.length_a   1.000
_cell.length_b   1.000
_cell.length_c   1.000
_cell.angle_alpha   90.00
_cell.angle_beta   90.00
_cell.angle_gamma   90.00
#
_symmetry.space_group_name_H-M   'P 1'
#
loop_
_entity.id
_entity.type
_entity.pdbx_description
1 polymer ?
#
loop_
_entity_poly.entity_id
_entity_poly.type
_entity_poly.pdbx_seq_one_letter_code
_entity_poly.pdbx_strand_id
1 'polypeptide(L)'
;CDILIPAALENVIDGNNAPRIKAKLIGEAANGPLTPEADEILTQKGIIVIPDMYLNAGGVTVSYFEWLKNLSHVRYGRLEKRFTENQNAHILGQIEELSGKKVSQSERESILHGPDEVDLVYSGLEETMITATHEIMNTWKANPTIPDMRTAAYVVAINKVGTSYAELGIFP
;
A
#
# COMPACT_ATOMS: atom_id res chain seq x y z
N CYS A 1 -5.29 -22.19 8.83
CA CYS A 1 -5.09 -21.28 7.70
C CYS A 1 -3.61 -21.08 7.44
N ASP A 2 -3.25 -20.70 6.23
CA ASP A 2 -1.86 -20.37 5.87
C ASP A 2 -1.51 -18.91 6.17
N ILE A 3 -2.51 -18.03 6.09
CA ILE A 3 -2.39 -16.59 6.36
C ILE A 3 -3.41 -16.22 7.43
N LEU A 4 -2.96 -15.50 8.45
CA LEU A 4 -3.81 -14.96 9.52
C LEU A 4 -3.73 -13.43 9.51
N ILE A 5 -4.90 -12.78 9.50
CA ILE A 5 -4.99 -11.31 9.46
C ILE A 5 -5.79 -10.82 10.67
N PRO A 6 -5.14 -10.49 11.80
CA PRO A 6 -5.79 -9.80 12.92
C PRO A 6 -6.13 -8.36 12.52
N ALA A 7 -7.43 -8.06 12.43
CA ALA A 7 -7.94 -6.81 11.88
C ALA A 7 -8.94 -6.08 12.80
N ALA A 8 -9.06 -6.47 14.07
CA ALA A 8 -10.09 -5.94 14.94
C ALA A 8 -9.53 -5.15 16.13
N LEU A 9 -8.81 -5.81 17.03
CA LEU A 9 -8.39 -5.23 18.32
C LEU A 9 -6.87 -5.39 18.53
N GLU A 10 -6.34 -4.54 19.39
CA GLU A 10 -4.99 -4.63 19.92
C GLU A 10 -4.83 -5.86 20.85
N ASN A 11 -3.60 -6.37 20.95
CA ASN A 11 -3.21 -7.44 21.87
C ASN A 11 -4.07 -8.72 21.81
N VAL A 12 -4.67 -9.02 20.66
CA VAL A 12 -5.48 -10.25 20.47
C VAL A 12 -4.62 -11.51 20.33
N ILE A 13 -3.36 -11.35 19.96
CA ILE A 13 -2.38 -12.41 19.92
C ILE A 13 -1.35 -12.15 21.03
N ASP A 14 -1.34 -13.02 22.01
CA ASP A 14 -0.52 -12.93 23.22
C ASP A 14 0.33 -14.18 23.46
N GLY A 15 1.11 -14.21 24.53
CA GLY A 15 1.95 -15.36 24.89
C GLY A 15 1.18 -16.67 25.12
N ASN A 16 -0.13 -16.59 25.45
CA ASN A 16 -0.95 -17.77 25.69
C ASN A 16 -1.45 -18.43 24.39
N ASN A 17 -1.73 -17.64 23.36
CA ASN A 17 -2.30 -18.13 22.10
C ASN A 17 -1.33 -18.21 20.95
N ALA A 18 -0.27 -17.40 20.91
CA ALA A 18 0.77 -17.42 19.89
C ALA A 18 1.42 -18.83 19.67
N PRO A 19 1.69 -19.64 20.72
CA PRO A 19 2.25 -20.99 20.51
C PRO A 19 1.36 -21.91 19.66
N ARG A 20 0.05 -21.69 19.65
CA ARG A 20 -0.94 -22.52 18.93
C ARG A 20 -1.16 -22.09 17.48
N ILE A 21 -0.65 -20.91 17.07
CA ILE A 21 -0.81 -20.42 15.71
C ILE A 21 -0.04 -21.32 14.75
N LYS A 22 -0.71 -21.71 13.66
CA LYS A 22 -0.20 -22.58 12.60
C LYS A 22 -0.04 -21.87 11.27
N ALA A 23 -0.41 -20.59 11.18
CA ALA A 23 -0.25 -19.78 9.98
C ALA A 23 1.26 -19.63 9.66
N LYS A 24 1.57 -19.53 8.39
CA LYS A 24 2.93 -19.29 7.89
C LYS A 24 3.26 -17.80 7.82
N LEU A 25 2.21 -16.99 7.71
CA LEU A 25 2.29 -15.54 7.59
C LEU A 25 1.19 -14.90 8.43
N ILE A 26 1.54 -13.83 9.13
CA ILE A 26 0.59 -12.97 9.85
C ILE A 26 0.66 -11.57 9.24
N GLY A 27 -0.49 -10.99 8.91
CA GLY A 27 -0.61 -9.60 8.46
C GLY A 27 -1.36 -8.77 9.49
N GLU A 28 -0.68 -7.84 10.14
CA GLU A 28 -1.26 -6.99 11.19
C GLU A 28 -2.10 -5.87 10.58
N ALA A 29 -3.39 -6.11 10.39
CA ALA A 29 -4.30 -5.10 9.85
C ALA A 29 -4.98 -4.24 10.95
N ALA A 30 -4.86 -4.61 12.22
CA ALA A 30 -5.19 -3.76 13.37
C ALA A 30 -3.93 -3.07 13.91
N ASN A 31 -4.10 -2.06 14.75
CA ASN A 31 -2.98 -1.44 15.48
C ASN A 31 -2.56 -2.35 16.65
N GLY A 32 -1.28 -2.71 16.71
CA GLY A 32 -0.71 -3.50 17.79
C GLY A 32 -1.44 -4.81 18.11
N PRO A 33 -1.85 -5.64 17.14
CA PRO A 33 -2.61 -6.86 17.44
C PRO A 33 -1.80 -7.93 18.14
N LEU A 34 -0.47 -7.89 18.05
CA LEU A 34 0.45 -8.78 18.72
C LEU A 34 1.07 -8.12 19.94
N THR A 35 1.15 -8.85 21.04
CA THR A 35 2.02 -8.43 22.15
C THR A 35 3.49 -8.68 21.81
N PRO A 36 4.46 -7.96 22.42
CA PRO A 36 5.89 -8.22 22.22
C PRO A 36 6.29 -9.66 22.46
N GLU A 37 5.74 -10.28 23.50
CA GLU A 37 5.97 -11.69 23.82
C GLU A 37 5.46 -12.62 22.68
N ALA A 38 4.29 -12.34 22.12
CA ALA A 38 3.76 -13.08 20.99
C ALA A 38 4.63 -12.95 19.75
N ASP A 39 5.14 -11.75 19.47
CA ASP A 39 6.00 -11.48 18.33
C ASP A 39 7.32 -12.29 18.41
N GLU A 40 7.93 -12.36 19.60
CA GLU A 40 9.11 -13.20 19.86
C GLU A 40 8.82 -14.68 19.63
N ILE A 41 7.71 -15.21 20.15
CA ILE A 41 7.30 -16.61 19.97
C ILE A 41 7.09 -16.93 18.49
N LEU A 42 6.43 -16.05 17.75
CA LEU A 42 6.13 -16.25 16.33
C LEU A 42 7.41 -16.18 15.49
N THR A 43 8.31 -15.26 15.79
CA THR A 43 9.62 -15.15 15.15
C THR A 43 10.45 -16.43 15.37
N GLN A 44 10.49 -16.95 16.59
CA GLN A 44 11.18 -18.22 16.90
C GLN A 44 10.57 -19.43 16.15
N LYS A 45 9.26 -19.38 15.86
CA LYS A 45 8.58 -20.39 15.03
C LYS A 45 8.82 -20.22 13.52
N GLY A 46 9.54 -19.18 13.10
CA GLY A 46 9.78 -18.88 11.68
C GLY A 46 8.54 -18.34 10.95
N ILE A 47 7.56 -17.82 11.69
CA ILE A 47 6.36 -17.22 11.12
C ILE A 47 6.71 -15.78 10.71
N ILE A 48 6.42 -15.43 9.46
CA ILE A 48 6.65 -14.08 8.95
C ILE A 48 5.52 -13.18 9.43
N VAL A 49 5.86 -12.05 10.07
CA VAL A 49 4.91 -11.04 10.47
C VAL A 49 5.09 -9.79 9.58
N ILE A 50 4.04 -9.42 8.86
CA ILE A 50 3.96 -8.13 8.18
C ILE A 50 3.44 -7.12 9.20
N PRO A 51 4.25 -6.12 9.59
CA PRO A 51 3.94 -5.26 10.73
C PRO A 51 2.81 -4.28 10.43
N ASP A 52 2.07 -3.92 11.47
CA ASP A 52 0.94 -2.99 11.43
C ASP A 52 1.31 -1.62 10.85
N MET A 53 2.42 -1.05 11.28
CA MET A 53 2.90 0.24 10.81
C MET A 53 3.08 0.33 9.27
N TYR A 54 3.11 -0.82 8.60
CA TYR A 54 3.12 -0.91 7.15
C TYR A 54 1.77 -1.38 6.60
N LEU A 55 1.26 -2.53 7.06
CA LEU A 55 0.10 -3.16 6.43
C LEU A 55 -1.19 -2.35 6.61
N ASN A 56 -1.41 -1.75 7.78
CA ASN A 56 -2.60 -0.92 8.03
C ASN A 56 -2.48 0.52 7.53
N ALA A 57 -1.32 0.93 6.99
CA ALA A 57 -1.07 2.28 6.51
C ALA A 57 -1.93 2.69 5.29
N GLY A 58 -2.54 1.73 4.59
CA GLY A 58 -3.38 2.01 3.42
C GLY A 58 -4.53 2.98 3.73
N GLY A 59 -5.19 2.81 4.88
CA GLY A 59 -6.29 3.68 5.31
C GLY A 59 -5.86 5.13 5.51
N VAL A 60 -4.74 5.37 6.19
CA VAL A 60 -4.22 6.72 6.40
C VAL A 60 -3.66 7.34 5.13
N THR A 61 -3.11 6.54 4.23
CA THR A 61 -2.64 7.01 2.92
C THR A 61 -3.80 7.56 2.09
N VAL A 62 -4.93 6.84 2.04
CA VAL A 62 -6.14 7.32 1.36
C VAL A 62 -6.69 8.58 2.02
N SER A 63 -6.70 8.65 3.36
CA SER A 63 -7.12 9.85 4.10
C SER A 63 -6.22 11.06 3.77
N TYR A 64 -4.93 10.84 3.56
CA TYR A 64 -4.00 11.89 3.13
C TYR A 64 -4.34 12.40 1.71
N PHE A 65 -4.69 11.51 0.78
CA PHE A 65 -5.13 11.92 -0.56
C PHE A 65 -6.44 12.73 -0.50
N GLU A 66 -7.38 12.33 0.36
CA GLU A 66 -8.61 13.08 0.58
C GLU A 66 -8.32 14.48 1.13
N TRP A 67 -7.41 14.59 2.10
CA TRP A 67 -6.99 15.87 2.65
C TRP A 67 -6.35 16.78 1.58
N LEU A 68 -5.43 16.26 0.76
CA LEU A 68 -4.83 17.01 -0.35
C LEU A 68 -5.88 17.49 -1.35
N LYS A 69 -6.85 16.64 -1.69
CA LYS A 69 -7.98 17.01 -2.55
C LYS A 69 -8.78 18.16 -1.96
N ASN A 70 -9.08 18.10 -0.66
CA ASN A 70 -9.84 19.14 0.02
C ASN A 70 -9.08 20.47 0.05
N LEU A 71 -7.76 20.45 0.23
CA LEU A 71 -6.92 21.65 0.16
C LEU A 71 -6.84 22.25 -1.24
N SER A 72 -6.75 21.43 -2.27
CA SER A 72 -6.61 21.89 -3.65
C SER A 72 -7.92 22.41 -4.24
N HIS A 73 -9.07 22.13 -3.61
CA HIS A 73 -10.42 22.42 -4.11
C HIS A 73 -10.70 21.88 -5.54
N VAL A 74 -9.89 20.92 -6.00
CA VAL A 74 -10.00 20.31 -7.33
C VAL A 74 -10.36 18.83 -7.16
N ARG A 75 -11.28 18.32 -7.99
CA ARG A 75 -11.56 16.89 -8.07
C ARG A 75 -10.46 16.21 -8.89
N TYR A 76 -9.80 15.24 -8.30
CA TYR A 76 -8.81 14.43 -9.00
C TYR A 76 -9.41 13.80 -10.26
N GLY A 77 -8.63 13.82 -11.35
CA GLY A 77 -9.02 13.22 -12.63
C GLY A 77 -9.99 14.04 -13.49
N ARG A 78 -10.69 15.05 -12.95
CA ARG A 78 -11.71 15.77 -13.74
C ARG A 78 -11.14 16.49 -14.97
N LEU A 79 -9.94 17.03 -14.88
CA LEU A 79 -9.28 17.73 -15.99
C LEU A 79 -8.70 16.76 -17.02
N GLU A 80 -8.22 15.61 -16.55
CA GLU A 80 -7.54 14.61 -17.39
C GLU A 80 -8.52 13.62 -18.03
N LYS A 81 -9.62 13.28 -17.35
CA LYS A 81 -10.58 12.28 -17.80
C LYS A 81 -11.03 12.52 -19.24
N ARG A 82 -11.56 13.72 -19.52
CA ARG A 82 -12.05 14.05 -20.86
C ARG A 82 -10.96 14.08 -21.93
N PHE A 83 -9.76 14.47 -21.55
CA PHE A 83 -8.62 14.47 -22.46
C PHE A 83 -8.23 13.02 -22.80
N THR A 84 -8.13 12.15 -21.79
CA THR A 84 -7.83 10.73 -21.97
C THR A 84 -8.92 10.01 -22.78
N GLU A 85 -10.19 10.26 -22.49
CA GLU A 85 -11.31 9.73 -23.28
C GLU A 85 -11.22 10.11 -24.75
N ASN A 86 -10.88 11.36 -25.05
CA ASN A 86 -10.72 11.84 -26.45
C ASN A 86 -9.50 11.18 -27.12
N GLN A 87 -8.38 11.06 -26.43
CA GLN A 87 -7.20 10.37 -26.95
C GLN A 87 -7.50 8.89 -27.26
N ASN A 88 -8.13 8.19 -26.31
CA ASN A 88 -8.52 6.79 -26.48
C ASN A 88 -9.49 6.61 -27.66
N ALA A 89 -10.45 7.52 -27.81
CA ALA A 89 -11.39 7.51 -28.94
C ALA A 89 -10.67 7.68 -30.28
N HIS A 90 -9.67 8.57 -30.35
CA HIS A 90 -8.90 8.80 -31.55
C HIS A 90 -8.05 7.57 -31.92
N ILE A 91 -7.33 7.01 -30.94
CA ILE A 91 -6.51 5.81 -31.12
C ILE A 91 -7.38 4.61 -31.56
N LEU A 92 -8.50 4.39 -30.86
CA LEU A 92 -9.43 3.30 -31.20
C LEU A 92 -9.98 3.46 -32.61
N GLY A 93 -10.37 4.68 -33.00
CA GLY A 93 -10.83 4.97 -34.35
C GLY A 93 -9.79 4.62 -35.43
N GLN A 94 -8.53 4.95 -35.21
CA GLN A 94 -7.43 4.60 -36.11
C GLN A 94 -7.19 3.08 -36.19
N ILE A 95 -7.26 2.38 -35.05
CA ILE A 95 -7.13 0.92 -35.02
C ILE A 95 -8.29 0.26 -35.79
N GLU A 96 -9.52 0.72 -35.59
CA GLU A 96 -10.70 0.22 -36.32
C GLU A 96 -10.57 0.44 -37.83
N GLU A 97 -10.08 1.60 -38.25
CA GLU A 97 -9.84 1.93 -39.66
C GLU A 97 -8.77 1.04 -40.28
N LEU A 98 -7.62 0.89 -39.63
CA LEU A 98 -6.51 0.09 -40.10
C LEU A 98 -6.80 -1.43 -40.13
N SER A 99 -7.54 -1.93 -39.12
CA SER A 99 -7.86 -3.35 -39.01
C SER A 99 -9.08 -3.77 -39.80
N GLY A 100 -9.95 -2.84 -40.18
CA GLY A 100 -11.25 -3.11 -40.82
C GLY A 100 -12.26 -3.78 -39.87
N LYS A 101 -11.95 -3.89 -38.58
CA LYS A 101 -12.80 -4.51 -37.53
C LYS A 101 -13.28 -3.47 -36.55
N LYS A 102 -14.53 -3.58 -36.11
CA LYS A 102 -15.08 -2.76 -35.04
C LYS A 102 -15.17 -3.57 -33.76
N VAL A 103 -14.83 -2.94 -32.65
CA VAL A 103 -15.05 -3.52 -31.32
C VAL A 103 -16.53 -3.44 -30.92
N SER A 104 -16.93 -4.31 -30.01
CA SER A 104 -18.28 -4.25 -29.44
C SER A 104 -18.51 -2.96 -28.63
N GLN A 105 -19.77 -2.58 -28.44
CA GLN A 105 -20.11 -1.37 -27.69
C GLN A 105 -19.57 -1.42 -26.24
N SER A 106 -19.62 -2.57 -25.58
CA SER A 106 -19.12 -2.75 -24.21
C SER A 106 -17.59 -2.64 -24.14
N GLU A 107 -16.88 -3.21 -25.11
CA GLU A 107 -15.41 -3.06 -25.20
C GLU A 107 -15.03 -1.61 -25.50
N ARG A 108 -15.79 -0.95 -26.39
CA ARG A 108 -15.59 0.47 -26.70
C ARG A 108 -15.72 1.34 -25.45
N GLU A 109 -16.78 1.16 -24.66
CA GLU A 109 -16.99 1.90 -23.41
C GLU A 109 -15.86 1.65 -22.41
N SER A 110 -15.41 0.43 -22.28
CA SER A 110 -14.27 0.07 -21.40
C SER A 110 -12.96 0.73 -21.86
N ILE A 111 -12.66 0.72 -23.16
CA ILE A 111 -11.44 1.33 -23.71
C ILE A 111 -11.49 2.86 -23.61
N LEU A 112 -12.65 3.46 -23.83
CA LEU A 112 -12.81 4.91 -23.79
C LEU A 112 -12.84 5.48 -22.38
N HIS A 113 -13.11 4.65 -21.37
CA HIS A 113 -13.20 5.12 -19.98
C HIS A 113 -11.91 5.80 -19.55
N GLY A 114 -11.99 7.07 -19.22
CA GLY A 114 -10.89 7.81 -18.61
C GLY A 114 -10.90 7.60 -17.08
N PRO A 115 -9.75 7.76 -16.40
CA PRO A 115 -9.65 7.52 -14.98
C PRO A 115 -10.61 8.40 -14.20
N ASP A 116 -11.32 7.80 -13.27
CA ASP A 116 -12.09 8.55 -12.28
C ASP A 116 -11.28 8.76 -10.99
N GLU A 117 -11.89 9.39 -10.00
CA GLU A 117 -11.23 9.68 -8.74
C GLU A 117 -10.82 8.41 -7.98
N VAL A 118 -11.63 7.36 -8.08
CA VAL A 118 -11.37 6.09 -7.40
C VAL A 118 -10.18 5.39 -8.04
N ASP A 119 -10.09 5.39 -9.36
CA ASP A 119 -8.97 4.82 -10.10
C ASP A 119 -7.64 5.48 -9.73
N LEU A 120 -7.62 6.81 -9.60
CA LEU A 120 -6.43 7.56 -9.22
C LEU A 120 -6.02 7.29 -7.77
N VAL A 121 -7.00 7.19 -6.85
CA VAL A 121 -6.73 6.86 -5.44
C VAL A 121 -6.17 5.44 -5.32
N TYR A 122 -6.76 4.46 -6.00
CA TYR A 122 -6.23 3.09 -5.99
C TYR A 122 -4.84 3.01 -6.60
N SER A 123 -4.60 3.67 -7.72
CA SER A 123 -3.27 3.69 -8.36
C SER A 123 -2.22 4.32 -7.44
N GLY A 124 -2.53 5.46 -6.81
CA GLY A 124 -1.63 6.11 -5.86
C GLY A 124 -1.38 5.29 -4.60
N LEU A 125 -2.41 4.60 -4.09
CA LEU A 125 -2.29 3.69 -2.96
C LEU A 125 -1.38 2.51 -3.31
N GLU A 126 -1.62 1.86 -4.45
CA GLU A 126 -0.83 0.72 -4.92
C GLU A 126 0.64 1.10 -5.07
N GLU A 127 0.95 2.21 -5.74
CA GLU A 127 2.32 2.71 -5.91
C GLU A 127 3.00 2.98 -4.58
N THR A 128 2.30 3.63 -3.65
CA THR A 128 2.81 3.93 -2.31
C THR A 128 3.14 2.67 -1.54
N MET A 129 2.24 1.69 -1.53
CA MET A 129 2.42 0.44 -0.81
C MET A 129 3.53 -0.43 -1.45
N ILE A 130 3.60 -0.53 -2.76
CA ILE A 130 4.66 -1.27 -3.47
C ILE A 130 6.03 -0.65 -3.18
N THR A 131 6.15 0.66 -3.28
CA THR A 131 7.40 1.37 -3.01
C THR A 131 7.87 1.14 -1.57
N ALA A 132 6.97 1.29 -0.60
CA ALA A 132 7.28 1.02 0.81
C ALA A 132 7.68 -0.45 1.05
N THR A 133 7.01 -1.41 0.38
CA THR A 133 7.40 -2.82 0.45
C THR A 133 8.84 -3.03 -0.01
N HIS A 134 9.19 -2.49 -1.16
CA HIS A 134 10.54 -2.63 -1.70
C HIS A 134 11.60 -2.01 -0.78
N GLU A 135 11.34 -0.84 -0.22
CA GLU A 135 12.28 -0.20 0.71
C GLU A 135 12.49 -1.05 1.97
N ILE A 136 11.41 -1.53 2.60
CA ILE A 136 11.48 -2.37 3.79
C ILE A 136 12.20 -3.69 3.49
N MET A 137 11.82 -4.37 2.42
CA MET A 137 12.42 -5.65 2.04
C MET A 137 13.89 -5.51 1.66
N ASN A 138 14.28 -4.44 0.98
CA ASN A 138 15.67 -4.18 0.63
C ASN A 138 16.50 -3.89 1.89
N THR A 139 15.97 -3.09 2.82
CA THR A 139 16.60 -2.81 4.11
C THR A 139 16.80 -4.08 4.92
N TRP A 140 15.79 -4.93 4.98
CA TRP A 140 15.86 -6.22 5.70
C TRP A 140 16.94 -7.14 5.10
N LYS A 141 16.93 -7.30 3.77
CA LYS A 141 17.88 -8.18 3.07
C LYS A 141 19.31 -7.66 3.08
N ALA A 142 19.50 -6.35 3.07
CA ALA A 142 20.83 -5.74 3.01
C ALA A 142 21.59 -5.80 4.35
N ASN A 143 20.90 -5.97 5.48
CA ASN A 143 21.51 -5.94 6.80
C ASN A 143 21.17 -7.20 7.61
N PRO A 144 22.12 -8.15 7.75
CA PRO A 144 21.91 -9.38 8.51
C PRO A 144 21.64 -9.18 10.01
N THR A 145 21.87 -7.97 10.54
CA THR A 145 21.59 -7.67 11.96
C THR A 145 20.12 -7.32 12.21
N ILE A 146 19.34 -7.10 11.14
CA ILE A 146 17.91 -6.82 11.24
C ILE A 146 17.17 -8.16 11.32
N PRO A 147 16.53 -8.49 12.45
CA PRO A 147 15.99 -9.82 12.69
C PRO A 147 14.69 -10.09 11.92
N ASP A 148 13.90 -9.05 11.67
CA ASP A 148 12.53 -9.16 11.15
C ASP A 148 12.09 -7.96 10.33
N MET A 149 10.92 -8.08 9.69
CA MET A 149 10.34 -7.04 8.84
C MET A 149 9.90 -5.80 9.65
N ARG A 150 9.47 -5.97 10.91
CA ARG A 150 9.09 -4.88 11.80
C ARG A 150 10.28 -3.97 12.10
N THR A 151 11.41 -4.55 12.46
CA THR A 151 12.66 -3.80 12.69
C THR A 151 13.10 -3.07 11.41
N ALA A 152 13.02 -3.73 10.25
CA ALA A 152 13.32 -3.09 8.97
C ALA A 152 12.42 -1.89 8.70
N ALA A 153 11.11 -2.02 8.95
CA ALA A 153 10.15 -0.93 8.76
C ALA A 153 10.46 0.26 9.68
N TYR A 154 10.82 0.02 10.94
CA TYR A 154 11.29 1.07 11.84
C TYR A 154 12.55 1.76 11.34
N VAL A 155 13.54 1.00 10.87
CA VAL A 155 14.80 1.57 10.32
C VAL A 155 14.49 2.49 9.14
N VAL A 156 13.64 2.07 8.22
CA VAL A 156 13.22 2.90 7.06
C VAL A 156 12.54 4.18 7.54
N ALA A 157 11.56 4.06 8.44
CA ALA A 157 10.81 5.20 8.94
C ALA A 157 11.68 6.21 9.71
N ILE A 158 12.52 5.72 10.63
CA ILE A 158 13.43 6.56 11.41
C ILE A 158 14.44 7.27 10.52
N ASN A 159 14.99 6.59 9.52
CA ASN A 159 15.91 7.19 8.57
C ASN A 159 15.25 8.32 7.76
N LYS A 160 14.03 8.13 7.28
CA LYS A 160 13.27 9.18 6.57
C LYS A 160 13.07 10.41 7.43
N VAL A 161 12.62 10.23 8.67
CA VAL A 161 12.41 11.32 9.62
C VAL A 161 13.75 11.98 9.98
N GLY A 162 14.78 11.19 10.29
CA GLY A 162 16.12 11.68 10.64
C GLY A 162 16.76 12.50 9.51
N THR A 163 16.63 12.03 8.27
CA THR A 163 17.12 12.78 7.08
C THR A 163 16.39 14.12 6.96
N SER A 164 15.07 14.14 7.11
CA SER A 164 14.32 15.38 7.05
C SER A 164 14.75 16.38 8.12
N TYR A 165 14.98 15.92 9.35
CA TYR A 165 15.51 16.80 10.41
C TYR A 165 16.94 17.29 10.13
N ALA A 166 17.79 16.45 9.55
CA ALA A 166 19.16 16.84 9.21
C ALA A 166 19.21 17.87 8.08
N GLU A 167 18.34 17.76 7.10
CA GLU A 167 18.29 18.64 5.92
C GLU A 167 17.54 19.95 6.18
N LEU A 168 16.40 19.88 6.86
CA LEU A 168 15.52 21.03 7.08
C LEU A 168 15.75 21.74 8.42
N GLY A 169 16.43 21.08 9.36
CA GLY A 169 16.57 21.56 10.74
C GLY A 169 15.32 21.31 11.59
N ILE A 170 15.43 21.58 12.87
CA ILE A 170 14.31 21.56 13.82
C ILE A 170 13.84 23.01 13.94
N PHE A 171 12.64 23.28 13.41
CA PHE A 171 12.01 24.58 13.62
C PHE A 171 11.27 24.54 14.97
N PRO A 172 11.45 25.57 15.85
CA PRO A 172 10.72 25.69 17.09
C PRO A 172 9.24 25.96 16.89
#